data_a23db829fafa913f1d96fd64b50059e1
#
_entry.id   a23db829fafa913f1d96fd64b50059e1
#
_cell.length_a   1.000
_cell.length_b   1.000
_cell.length_c   1.000
_cell.angle_alpha   90.00
_cell.angle_beta   90.00
_cell.angle_gamma   90.00
#
_symmetry.space_group_name_H-M   'P 1'
#
loop_
_entity.id
_entity.type
_entity.pdbx_description
1 polymer ?
#
loop_
_entity_poly.entity_id
_entity_poly.type
_entity_poly.pdbx_seq_one_letter_code
_entity_poly.pdbx_strand_id
1 'polypeptide(L)'
;MSCFGCCGDEDTQRAPDNRNQYPGSHPARNDAYRTADPIPKGPQPVKVQPIAVPTIPMDEIREVTKGFGDEALIGEGSFGRVYFGTLRNGRGAAIKKLDSSKQPDQELLAQVSMVSRLKHENVVELLGYCLDGNTRVLAYEFATMGSLHDMLHGRKGVKGAQPGPVLSWIQRVKIAVGAAKGLEYLHEKAQPHVIHRDIKSSNVLLFDDDVAKIADFDLSNQAPDMAARLHSTRVLGTFGYHAPEYVLVFFQLFICSMKLWNHST
;
A
#
# COMPACT_ATOMS: atom_id res chain seq x y z
N MET A 1 34.73 -26.83 -14.91
CA MET A 1 35.98 -26.11 -14.67
C MET A 1 35.71 -25.15 -13.52
N SER A 2 35.82 -25.57 -12.36
CA SER A 2 36.81 -25.59 -11.31
C SER A 2 37.74 -24.39 -11.32
N CYS A 3 37.65 -23.54 -10.28
CA CYS A 3 38.80 -23.14 -9.50
C CYS A 3 38.36 -22.61 -8.14
N PHE A 4 38.66 -23.40 -7.18
CA PHE A 4 38.83 -23.20 -5.74
C PHE A 4 40.19 -22.51 -5.49
N GLY A 5 40.28 -21.76 -4.42
CA GLY A 5 41.52 -21.42 -3.73
C GLY A 5 41.12 -20.60 -2.52
N CYS A 6 40.99 -21.09 -1.41
CA CYS A 6 41.78 -21.70 -0.33
C CYS A 6 42.85 -20.81 0.27
N CYS A 7 42.71 -20.71 1.60
CA CYS A 7 43.74 -20.63 2.67
C CYS A 7 44.31 -19.25 2.96
N GLY A 8 44.56 -18.89 4.17
CA GLY A 8 44.55 -19.56 5.49
C GLY A 8 45.13 -18.63 6.54
N ASP A 9 44.89 -19.06 7.72
CA ASP A 9 45.67 -19.11 8.96
C ASP A 9 46.06 -17.84 9.74
N GLU A 10 45.51 -17.85 10.92
CA GLU A 10 46.08 -17.66 12.24
C GLU A 10 47.07 -16.53 12.48
N ASP A 11 46.70 -15.62 13.39
CA ASP A 11 47.61 -15.28 14.48
C ASP A 11 46.83 -14.75 15.71
N THR A 12 46.93 -15.56 16.75
CA THR A 12 46.67 -15.28 18.16
C THR A 12 47.67 -14.30 18.71
N GLN A 13 47.23 -13.15 19.25
CA GLN A 13 48.02 -12.44 20.25
C GLN A 13 47.16 -11.87 21.38
N ARG A 14 47.59 -12.27 22.57
CA ARG A 14 47.10 -12.03 23.93
C ARG A 14 47.11 -10.53 24.28
N ALA A 15 46.11 -10.16 25.09
CA ALA A 15 46.07 -8.96 25.91
C ALA A 15 47.21 -8.95 26.97
N PRO A 16 47.57 -7.79 27.50
CA PRO A 16 47.95 -7.70 28.90
C PRO A 16 46.96 -6.83 29.72
N ASP A 17 46.60 -7.44 30.82
CA ASP A 17 46.04 -6.83 32.03
C ASP A 17 46.84 -5.62 32.47
N ASN A 18 46.23 -4.55 32.87
CA ASN A 18 46.81 -3.60 33.80
C ASN A 18 45.75 -3.00 34.73
N ARG A 19 45.73 -3.57 35.94
CA ARG A 19 45.20 -2.95 37.16
C ARG A 19 46.16 -1.82 37.59
N ASN A 20 45.63 -0.65 37.92
CA ASN A 20 45.97 0.03 39.19
C ASN A 20 45.21 1.36 39.34
N GLN A 21 44.50 1.42 40.45
CA GLN A 21 44.56 2.33 41.58
C GLN A 21 43.93 3.70 41.44
N TYR A 22 42.81 3.83 42.19
CA TYR A 22 42.40 5.11 42.80
C TYR A 22 43.44 5.55 43.87
N PRO A 23 43.60 6.85 44.21
CA PRO A 23 42.67 7.52 45.12
C PRO A 23 42.56 9.07 44.93
N GLY A 24 41.56 9.69 45.59
CA GLY A 24 41.67 11.08 46.10
C GLY A 24 40.50 12.02 45.81
N SER A 25 39.58 12.07 46.66
CA SER A 25 38.72 13.11 47.33
C SER A 25 38.84 14.60 46.87
N HIS A 26 37.61 15.14 46.54
CA HIS A 26 36.95 16.42 46.95
C HIS A 26 37.34 17.75 46.26
N PRO A 27 36.47 18.78 46.25
CA PRO A 27 35.12 18.95 46.74
C PRO A 27 34.09 19.55 45.76
N ALA A 28 32.85 19.60 46.22
CA ALA A 28 31.64 20.14 45.61
C ALA A 28 31.79 21.55 44.98
N ARG A 29 31.13 21.71 43.84
CA ARG A 29 30.56 22.98 43.41
C ARG A 29 29.17 22.72 42.81
N ASN A 30 28.18 23.27 43.50
CA ASN A 30 26.84 23.51 43.01
C ASN A 30 26.93 24.32 41.73
N ASP A 31 26.29 23.84 40.67
CA ASP A 31 25.52 24.72 39.78
C ASP A 31 24.44 23.95 39.09
N ALA A 32 23.23 24.30 39.46
CA ALA A 32 21.98 23.86 38.93
C ALA A 32 21.76 24.47 37.54
N TYR A 33 21.72 23.61 36.50
CA TYR A 33 20.89 23.83 35.32
C TYR A 33 20.52 22.44 34.78
N ARG A 34 19.52 21.80 35.41
CA ARG A 34 18.76 20.76 34.73
C ARG A 34 17.86 21.48 33.71
N THR A 35 18.30 21.55 32.46
CA THR A 35 17.36 21.72 31.36
C THR A 35 16.48 20.46 31.32
N ALA A 36 15.23 20.65 31.75
CA ALA A 36 14.22 19.62 31.63
C ALA A 36 14.12 19.26 30.11
N ASP A 37 14.39 18.00 29.77
CA ASP A 37 14.07 17.47 28.46
C ASP A 37 12.58 17.71 28.20
N PRO A 38 12.21 18.20 27.02
CA PRO A 38 10.81 18.42 26.70
C PRO A 38 10.07 17.08 26.74
N ILE A 39 9.07 17.01 27.62
CA ILE A 39 8.13 15.88 27.70
C ILE A 39 7.65 15.58 26.27
N PRO A 40 7.73 14.33 25.80
CA PRO A 40 7.20 13.97 24.49
C PRO A 40 5.73 14.37 24.43
N LYS A 41 5.37 15.29 23.58
CA LYS A 41 3.97 15.64 23.32
C LYS A 41 3.27 14.37 22.88
N GLY A 42 2.27 13.94 23.66
CA GLY A 42 1.44 12.81 23.32
C GLY A 42 0.86 12.95 21.90
N PRO A 43 0.35 11.87 21.29
CA PRO A 43 -0.12 11.86 19.93
C PRO A 43 -1.12 13.00 19.72
N GLN A 44 -0.75 13.96 18.89
CA GLN A 44 -1.66 15.06 18.53
C GLN A 44 -2.82 14.45 17.73
N PRO A 45 -4.07 14.85 18.01
CA PRO A 45 -5.21 14.38 17.23
C PRO A 45 -4.97 14.74 15.76
N VAL A 46 -4.91 13.72 14.91
CA VAL A 46 -4.80 13.88 13.46
C VAL A 46 -6.00 14.72 13.03
N LYS A 47 -5.77 15.95 12.58
CA LYS A 47 -6.81 16.78 11.99
C LYS A 47 -7.30 16.07 10.72
N VAL A 48 -8.42 15.36 10.83
CA VAL A 48 -9.09 14.77 9.66
C VAL A 48 -9.50 15.93 8.77
N GLN A 49 -8.86 16.04 7.62
CA GLN A 49 -9.21 17.08 6.66
C GLN A 49 -10.52 16.68 5.96
N PRO A 50 -11.35 17.63 5.49
CA PRO A 50 -12.63 17.33 4.85
C PRO A 50 -12.43 16.46 3.60
N ILE A 51 -13.38 15.55 3.35
CA ILE A 51 -13.42 14.70 2.16
C ILE A 51 -13.73 15.62 0.95
N ALA A 52 -12.93 15.50 -0.11
CA ALA A 52 -13.01 16.38 -1.29
C ALA A 52 -13.92 15.83 -2.41
N VAL A 53 -14.59 14.69 -2.20
CA VAL A 53 -15.53 14.10 -3.16
C VAL A 53 -16.92 13.99 -2.54
N PRO A 54 -18.00 13.98 -3.36
CA PRO A 54 -19.37 13.89 -2.87
C PRO A 54 -19.69 12.52 -2.29
N THR A 55 -20.66 12.48 -1.37
CA THR A 55 -21.37 11.27 -1.00
C THR A 55 -22.37 10.92 -2.11
N ILE A 56 -22.38 9.66 -2.55
CA ILE A 56 -23.34 9.17 -3.55
C ILE A 56 -24.47 8.49 -2.78
N PRO A 57 -25.75 8.85 -3.06
CA PRO A 57 -26.90 8.22 -2.43
C PRO A 57 -26.96 6.73 -2.68
N MET A 58 -27.42 5.93 -1.71
CA MET A 58 -27.50 4.48 -1.84
C MET A 58 -28.51 4.03 -2.90
N ASP A 59 -29.58 4.79 -3.09
CA ASP A 59 -30.56 4.53 -4.15
C ASP A 59 -29.90 4.63 -5.55
N GLU A 60 -29.06 5.64 -5.77
CA GLU A 60 -28.29 5.75 -7.01
C GLU A 60 -27.32 4.56 -7.19
N ILE A 61 -26.58 4.20 -6.15
CA ILE A 61 -25.67 3.04 -6.20
C ILE A 61 -26.42 1.76 -6.55
N ARG A 62 -27.58 1.51 -5.94
CA ARG A 62 -28.42 0.33 -6.24
C ARG A 62 -28.98 0.35 -7.65
N GLU A 63 -29.41 1.50 -8.12
CA GLU A 63 -29.91 1.69 -9.47
C GLU A 63 -28.85 1.34 -10.51
N VAL A 64 -27.68 2.00 -10.44
CA VAL A 64 -26.62 1.86 -11.45
C VAL A 64 -25.91 0.51 -11.41
N THR A 65 -25.90 -0.18 -10.25
CA THR A 65 -25.35 -1.54 -10.10
C THR A 65 -26.39 -2.63 -10.22
N LYS A 66 -27.65 -2.28 -10.59
CA LYS A 66 -28.78 -3.22 -10.66
C LYS A 66 -28.92 -4.05 -9.37
N GLY A 67 -28.85 -3.38 -8.22
CA GLY A 67 -28.90 -4.01 -6.90
C GLY A 67 -27.67 -4.84 -6.55
N PHE A 68 -26.50 -4.51 -7.08
CA PHE A 68 -25.25 -5.31 -7.02
C PHE A 68 -25.41 -6.68 -7.72
N GLY A 69 -26.14 -6.70 -8.83
CA GLY A 69 -26.38 -7.89 -9.65
C GLY A 69 -25.13 -8.33 -10.43
N ASP A 70 -25.10 -9.63 -10.76
CA ASP A 70 -23.97 -10.24 -11.48
C ASP A 70 -23.75 -9.66 -12.88
N GLU A 71 -24.81 -9.10 -13.50
CA GLU A 71 -24.73 -8.45 -14.81
C GLU A 71 -23.94 -7.14 -14.79
N ALA A 72 -23.84 -6.47 -13.63
CA ALA A 72 -23.02 -5.28 -13.42
C ALA A 72 -21.63 -5.62 -12.85
N LEU A 73 -21.40 -6.88 -12.46
CA LEU A 73 -20.14 -7.32 -11.84
C LEU A 73 -19.01 -7.31 -12.88
N ILE A 74 -17.94 -6.54 -12.60
CA ILE A 74 -16.76 -6.44 -13.47
C ILE A 74 -15.50 -6.99 -12.83
N GLY A 75 -15.50 -7.26 -11.52
CA GLY A 75 -14.33 -7.83 -10.84
C GLY A 75 -14.65 -8.27 -9.43
N GLU A 76 -13.87 -9.23 -8.94
CA GLU A 76 -13.92 -9.72 -7.57
C GLU A 76 -12.50 -9.90 -7.04
N GLY A 77 -12.23 -9.43 -5.83
CA GLY A 77 -10.91 -9.51 -5.21
C GLY A 77 -10.98 -9.60 -3.69
N SER A 78 -9.82 -9.63 -3.05
CA SER A 78 -9.67 -9.80 -1.59
C SER A 78 -10.37 -8.71 -0.77
N PHE A 79 -10.63 -7.56 -1.36
CA PHE A 79 -11.20 -6.39 -0.69
C PHE A 79 -12.68 -6.15 -1.03
N GLY A 80 -13.28 -6.98 -1.87
CA GLY A 80 -14.69 -6.87 -2.24
C GLY A 80 -14.96 -7.09 -3.71
N ARG A 81 -16.18 -6.74 -4.12
CA ARG A 81 -16.68 -6.87 -5.49
C ARG A 81 -16.73 -5.52 -6.16
N VAL A 82 -16.42 -5.47 -7.45
CA VAL A 82 -16.42 -4.25 -8.26
C VAL A 82 -17.49 -4.37 -9.35
N TYR A 83 -18.32 -3.35 -9.45
CA TYR A 83 -19.44 -3.28 -10.40
C TYR A 83 -19.23 -2.09 -11.35
N PHE A 84 -19.72 -2.20 -12.56
CA PHE A 84 -19.83 -1.08 -13.46
C PHE A 84 -21.17 -0.39 -13.31
N GLY A 85 -21.19 0.95 -13.36
CA GLY A 85 -22.40 1.74 -13.42
C GLY A 85 -22.12 3.13 -13.98
N THR A 86 -23.16 3.72 -14.60
CA THR A 86 -23.09 5.11 -15.04
C THR A 86 -23.80 5.97 -14.00
N LEU A 87 -23.05 6.84 -13.31
CA LEU A 87 -23.59 7.72 -12.29
C LEU A 87 -24.57 8.76 -12.92
N ARG A 88 -25.47 9.36 -12.12
CA ARG A 88 -26.44 10.36 -12.57
C ARG A 88 -25.79 11.58 -13.24
N ASN A 89 -24.51 11.87 -12.92
CA ASN A 89 -23.74 12.91 -13.59
C ASN A 89 -23.18 12.49 -14.97
N GLY A 90 -23.54 11.31 -15.48
CA GLY A 90 -23.13 10.77 -16.78
C GLY A 90 -21.73 10.12 -16.80
N ARG A 91 -21.00 10.10 -15.68
CA ARG A 91 -19.67 9.47 -15.63
C ARG A 91 -19.78 7.95 -15.42
N GLY A 92 -19.08 7.18 -16.23
CA GLY A 92 -18.85 5.76 -15.99
C GLY A 92 -18.01 5.55 -14.71
N ALA A 93 -18.44 4.64 -13.86
CA ALA A 93 -17.80 4.40 -12.59
C ALA A 93 -17.56 2.90 -12.35
N ALA A 94 -16.40 2.59 -11.76
CA ALA A 94 -16.10 1.32 -11.13
C ALA A 94 -16.48 1.41 -9.64
N ILE A 95 -17.54 0.71 -9.26
CA ILE A 95 -18.18 0.80 -7.95
C ILE A 95 -17.72 -0.37 -7.10
N LYS A 96 -16.77 -0.12 -6.20
CA LYS A 96 -16.18 -1.11 -5.31
C LYS A 96 -16.99 -1.21 -4.02
N LYS A 97 -17.69 -2.34 -3.83
CA LYS A 97 -18.39 -2.68 -2.59
C LYS A 97 -17.42 -3.37 -1.65
N LEU A 98 -17.13 -2.73 -0.52
CA LEU A 98 -16.19 -3.22 0.48
C LEU A 98 -16.87 -4.16 1.48
N ASP A 99 -16.09 -5.10 2.02
CA ASP A 99 -16.52 -5.96 3.11
C ASP A 99 -16.50 -5.15 4.43
N SER A 100 -17.69 -4.90 4.99
CA SER A 100 -17.86 -4.10 6.20
C SER A 100 -17.26 -4.72 7.47
N SER A 101 -17.00 -6.03 7.45
CA SER A 101 -16.41 -6.74 8.60
C SER A 101 -14.91 -6.46 8.78
N LYS A 102 -14.26 -5.94 7.75
CA LYS A 102 -12.78 -5.81 7.71
C LYS A 102 -12.25 -4.48 8.19
N GLN A 103 -13.09 -3.44 8.30
CA GLN A 103 -12.61 -2.10 8.61
C GLN A 103 -13.67 -1.24 9.31
N PRO A 104 -13.32 -0.54 10.42
CA PRO A 104 -14.19 0.44 11.06
C PRO A 104 -14.50 1.65 10.15
N ASP A 105 -15.69 2.26 10.31
CA ASP A 105 -16.12 3.42 9.49
C ASP A 105 -15.19 4.61 9.60
N GLN A 106 -14.69 4.87 10.82
CA GLN A 106 -13.79 5.99 11.07
C GLN A 106 -12.47 5.87 10.31
N GLU A 107 -11.94 4.66 10.22
CA GLU A 107 -10.73 4.37 9.46
C GLU A 107 -10.97 4.53 7.97
N LEU A 108 -12.07 3.99 7.46
CA LEU A 108 -12.47 4.17 6.07
C LEU A 108 -12.64 5.66 5.71
N LEU A 109 -13.33 6.44 6.54
CA LEU A 109 -13.51 7.87 6.30
C LEU A 109 -12.19 8.64 6.29
N ALA A 110 -11.24 8.30 7.15
CA ALA A 110 -9.91 8.90 7.15
C ALA A 110 -9.17 8.60 5.84
N GLN A 111 -9.27 7.37 5.33
CA GLN A 111 -8.68 6.95 4.06
C GLN A 111 -9.36 7.66 2.87
N VAL A 112 -10.70 7.67 2.83
CA VAL A 112 -11.46 8.39 1.78
C VAL A 112 -11.09 9.87 1.78
N SER A 113 -10.95 10.49 2.95
CA SER A 113 -10.50 11.88 3.06
C SER A 113 -9.16 12.12 2.39
N MET A 114 -8.22 11.20 2.53
CA MET A 114 -6.90 11.30 1.90
C MET A 114 -6.98 11.05 0.39
N VAL A 115 -7.58 9.93 -0.01
CA VAL A 115 -7.67 9.52 -1.43
C VAL A 115 -8.43 10.54 -2.27
N SER A 116 -9.48 11.14 -1.72
CA SER A 116 -10.30 12.14 -2.42
C SER A 116 -9.52 13.36 -2.93
N ARG A 117 -8.32 13.60 -2.38
CA ARG A 117 -7.43 14.72 -2.76
C ARG A 117 -6.34 14.34 -3.74
N LEU A 118 -6.14 13.07 -3.98
CA LEU A 118 -5.17 12.61 -4.97
C LEU A 118 -5.69 12.94 -6.36
N LYS A 119 -4.98 13.81 -7.07
CA LYS A 119 -5.32 14.25 -8.42
C LYS A 119 -4.07 14.19 -9.28
N HIS A 120 -4.00 13.20 -10.16
CA HIS A 120 -2.91 13.03 -11.10
C HIS A 120 -3.37 12.24 -12.33
N GLU A 121 -2.84 12.57 -13.51
CA GLU A 121 -3.21 11.91 -14.76
C GLU A 121 -2.99 10.40 -14.79
N ASN A 122 -2.04 9.90 -14.01
CA ASN A 122 -1.68 8.48 -13.93
C ASN A 122 -2.08 7.83 -12.59
N VAL A 123 -3.02 8.39 -11.84
CA VAL A 123 -3.62 7.80 -10.64
C VAL A 123 -5.14 7.79 -10.80
N VAL A 124 -5.78 6.67 -10.49
CA VAL A 124 -7.23 6.52 -10.63
C VAL A 124 -7.97 7.48 -9.71
N GLU A 125 -8.90 8.24 -10.27
CA GLU A 125 -9.68 9.24 -9.55
C GLU A 125 -10.80 8.60 -8.74
N LEU A 126 -10.91 8.96 -7.45
CA LEU A 126 -12.09 8.69 -6.64
C LEU A 126 -13.18 9.70 -7.01
N LEU A 127 -14.36 9.23 -7.45
CA LEU A 127 -15.51 10.05 -7.87
C LEU A 127 -16.46 10.36 -6.72
N GLY A 128 -16.56 9.45 -5.76
CA GLY A 128 -17.45 9.57 -4.62
C GLY A 128 -17.44 8.32 -3.75
N TYR A 129 -18.21 8.37 -2.67
CA TYR A 129 -18.34 7.26 -1.73
C TYR A 129 -19.76 7.17 -1.18
N CYS A 130 -20.12 6.00 -0.64
CA CYS A 130 -21.37 5.79 0.07
C CYS A 130 -21.13 4.97 1.34
N LEU A 131 -21.69 5.43 2.46
CA LEU A 131 -21.77 4.70 3.72
C LEU A 131 -23.24 4.68 4.14
N ASP A 132 -23.84 3.50 4.15
CA ASP A 132 -25.24 3.30 4.54
C ASP A 132 -25.37 1.97 5.29
N GLY A 133 -25.64 2.04 6.58
CA GLY A 133 -25.66 0.88 7.47
C GLY A 133 -24.36 0.08 7.37
N ASN A 134 -24.47 -1.18 6.97
CA ASN A 134 -23.32 -2.08 6.75
C ASN A 134 -22.75 -2.01 5.33
N THR A 135 -23.30 -1.16 4.47
CA THR A 135 -22.82 -1.06 3.08
C THR A 135 -21.79 0.05 2.94
N ARG A 136 -20.64 -0.30 2.40
CA ARG A 136 -19.51 0.60 2.14
C ARG A 136 -19.13 0.51 0.69
N VAL A 137 -19.16 1.64 0.01
CA VAL A 137 -18.92 1.73 -1.43
C VAL A 137 -17.96 2.87 -1.74
N LEU A 138 -17.02 2.60 -2.62
CA LEU A 138 -16.15 3.60 -3.25
C LEU A 138 -16.40 3.58 -4.76
N ALA A 139 -16.62 4.73 -5.36
CA ALA A 139 -16.80 4.87 -6.79
C ALA A 139 -15.57 5.54 -7.40
N TYR A 140 -14.88 4.83 -8.27
CA TYR A 140 -13.72 5.31 -9.02
C TYR A 140 -14.08 5.52 -10.48
N GLU A 141 -13.27 6.30 -11.22
CA GLU A 141 -13.39 6.38 -12.66
C GLU A 141 -13.23 5.00 -13.31
N PHE A 142 -14.01 4.74 -14.35
CA PHE A 142 -14.02 3.45 -15.03
C PHE A 142 -12.94 3.35 -16.10
N ALA A 143 -12.12 2.32 -16.02
CA ALA A 143 -11.10 2.02 -17.01
C ALA A 143 -11.71 1.31 -18.23
N THR A 144 -11.76 1.98 -19.35
CA THR A 144 -12.41 1.50 -20.59
C THR A 144 -11.75 0.25 -21.17
N MET A 145 -10.45 0.09 -20.98
CA MET A 145 -9.66 -1.04 -21.50
C MET A 145 -9.33 -2.10 -20.43
N GLY A 146 -9.89 -1.98 -19.22
CA GLY A 146 -9.64 -2.91 -18.12
C GLY A 146 -8.26 -2.74 -17.49
N SER A 147 -7.68 -3.82 -16.94
CA SER A 147 -6.34 -3.80 -16.36
C SER A 147 -5.28 -4.28 -17.36
N LEU A 148 -4.03 -3.93 -17.09
CA LEU A 148 -2.90 -4.49 -17.84
C LEU A 148 -2.85 -6.03 -17.74
N HIS A 149 -3.29 -6.59 -16.60
CA HIS A 149 -3.42 -8.04 -16.45
C HIS A 149 -4.45 -8.62 -17.45
N ASP A 150 -5.62 -7.99 -17.55
CA ASP A 150 -6.68 -8.43 -18.47
C ASP A 150 -6.21 -8.35 -19.93
N MET A 151 -5.48 -7.31 -20.26
CA MET A 151 -4.89 -7.11 -21.59
C MET A 151 -3.88 -8.20 -21.94
N LEU A 152 -3.04 -8.61 -20.99
CA LEU A 152 -1.97 -9.58 -21.22
C LEU A 152 -2.43 -11.04 -21.12
N HIS A 153 -3.39 -11.34 -20.26
CA HIS A 153 -3.74 -12.71 -19.85
C HIS A 153 -5.22 -13.07 -20.00
N GLY A 154 -6.06 -12.09 -20.34
CA GLY A 154 -7.52 -12.24 -20.31
C GLY A 154 -8.10 -11.99 -18.92
N ARG A 155 -9.41 -11.70 -18.89
CA ARG A 155 -10.11 -11.33 -17.63
C ARG A 155 -10.15 -12.50 -16.66
N LYS A 156 -9.61 -12.31 -15.48
CA LYS A 156 -9.57 -13.32 -14.42
C LYS A 156 -11.00 -13.72 -13.98
N GLY A 157 -11.22 -15.03 -13.85
CA GLY A 157 -12.51 -15.56 -13.37
C GLY A 157 -13.58 -15.68 -14.48
N VAL A 158 -13.34 -15.20 -15.68
CA VAL A 158 -14.25 -15.35 -16.82
C VAL A 158 -13.80 -16.54 -17.68
N LYS A 159 -14.63 -17.60 -17.70
CA LYS A 159 -14.33 -18.79 -18.50
C LYS A 159 -14.28 -18.43 -20.00
N GLY A 160 -13.18 -18.76 -20.66
CA GLY A 160 -13.00 -18.47 -22.08
C GLY A 160 -12.56 -17.03 -22.40
N ALA A 161 -12.27 -16.20 -21.40
CA ALA A 161 -11.71 -14.88 -21.64
C ALA A 161 -10.35 -14.99 -22.35
N GLN A 162 -10.21 -14.24 -23.42
CA GLN A 162 -8.98 -14.17 -24.19
C GLN A 162 -8.18 -12.92 -23.79
N PRO A 163 -6.84 -12.94 -23.92
CA PRO A 163 -6.04 -11.73 -23.84
C PRO A 163 -6.55 -10.67 -24.82
N GLY A 164 -6.28 -9.41 -24.50
CA GLY A 164 -6.51 -8.31 -25.42
C GLY A 164 -5.59 -8.37 -26.65
N PRO A 165 -5.68 -7.39 -27.55
CA PRO A 165 -4.78 -7.31 -28.70
C PRO A 165 -3.33 -7.17 -28.25
N VAL A 166 -2.41 -7.67 -29.09
CA VAL A 166 -0.97 -7.60 -28.79
C VAL A 166 -0.53 -6.14 -28.74
N LEU A 167 -0.01 -5.73 -27.58
CA LEU A 167 0.52 -4.39 -27.40
C LEU A 167 1.82 -4.21 -28.19
N SER A 168 1.88 -3.15 -28.98
CA SER A 168 3.12 -2.73 -29.66
C SER A 168 4.16 -2.26 -28.63
N TRP A 169 5.43 -2.17 -29.05
CA TRP A 169 6.50 -1.66 -28.19
C TRP A 169 6.20 -0.24 -27.68
N ILE A 170 5.69 0.63 -28.54
CA ILE A 170 5.35 2.02 -28.19
C ILE A 170 4.26 2.04 -27.10
N GLN A 171 3.23 1.23 -27.22
CA GLN A 171 2.17 1.11 -26.22
C GLN A 171 2.72 0.60 -24.87
N ARG A 172 3.56 -0.43 -24.90
CA ARG A 172 4.21 -0.95 -23.67
C ARG A 172 5.03 0.11 -22.96
N VAL A 173 5.80 0.91 -23.70
CA VAL A 173 6.59 2.01 -23.15
C VAL A 173 5.69 3.10 -22.56
N LYS A 174 4.62 3.51 -23.27
CA LYS A 174 3.66 4.49 -22.76
C LYS A 174 3.02 4.03 -21.44
N ILE A 175 2.56 2.79 -21.39
CA ILE A 175 1.96 2.19 -20.19
C ILE A 175 2.96 2.18 -19.04
N ALA A 176 4.19 1.74 -19.28
CA ALA A 176 5.24 1.69 -18.26
C ALA A 176 5.59 3.09 -17.71
N VAL A 177 5.72 4.08 -18.58
CA VAL A 177 5.99 5.47 -18.20
C VAL A 177 4.82 6.06 -17.41
N GLY A 178 3.58 5.82 -17.86
CA GLY A 178 2.39 6.28 -17.13
C GLY A 178 2.32 5.67 -15.73
N ALA A 179 2.52 4.36 -15.62
CA ALA A 179 2.54 3.68 -14.32
C ALA A 179 3.65 4.23 -13.39
N ALA A 180 4.86 4.46 -13.92
CA ALA A 180 5.97 5.02 -13.16
C ALA A 180 5.68 6.45 -12.66
N LYS A 181 5.08 7.32 -13.49
CA LYS A 181 4.65 8.66 -13.10
C LYS A 181 3.57 8.64 -12.00
N GLY A 182 2.61 7.71 -12.10
CA GLY A 182 1.59 7.52 -11.05
C GLY A 182 2.22 7.12 -9.70
N LEU A 183 3.21 6.21 -9.71
CA LEU A 183 3.95 5.80 -8.52
C LEU A 183 4.81 6.93 -7.95
N GLU A 184 5.53 7.65 -8.79
CA GLU A 184 6.31 8.82 -8.38
C GLU A 184 5.40 9.86 -7.68
N TYR A 185 4.22 10.13 -8.27
CA TYR A 185 3.26 11.03 -7.65
C TYR A 185 2.83 10.56 -6.27
N LEU A 186 2.42 9.29 -6.13
CA LEU A 186 1.96 8.72 -4.86
C LEU A 186 3.07 8.74 -3.80
N HIS A 187 4.29 8.33 -4.18
CA HIS A 187 5.38 8.11 -3.25
C HIS A 187 6.11 9.40 -2.85
N GLU A 188 6.19 10.40 -3.76
CA GLU A 188 7.05 11.56 -3.58
C GLU A 188 6.31 12.91 -3.59
N LYS A 189 5.22 13.03 -4.35
CA LYS A 189 4.55 14.32 -4.56
C LYS A 189 3.25 14.48 -3.77
N ALA A 190 2.54 13.39 -3.49
CA ALA A 190 1.30 13.42 -2.72
C ALA A 190 1.55 13.84 -1.26
N GLN A 191 0.58 14.54 -0.65
CA GLN A 191 0.64 14.98 0.74
C GLN A 191 -0.62 14.51 1.49
N PRO A 192 -0.49 13.55 2.43
CA PRO A 192 0.72 12.79 2.79
C PRO A 192 1.17 11.83 1.68
N HIS A 193 2.44 11.38 1.73
CA HIS A 193 2.92 10.35 0.81
C HIS A 193 2.16 9.04 0.96
N VAL A 194 1.85 8.40 -0.16
CA VAL A 194 1.11 7.13 -0.22
C VAL A 194 2.01 6.05 -0.77
N ILE A 195 2.41 5.12 0.07
CA ILE A 195 3.17 3.94 -0.38
C ILE A 195 2.18 2.87 -0.84
N HIS A 196 2.26 2.46 -2.09
CA HIS A 196 1.28 1.56 -2.71
C HIS A 196 1.27 0.14 -2.12
N ARG A 197 2.42 -0.49 -1.96
CA ARG A 197 2.67 -1.83 -1.36
C ARG A 197 2.17 -3.06 -2.14
N ASP A 198 1.34 -2.90 -3.17
CA ASP A 198 0.84 -4.01 -3.98
C ASP A 198 0.83 -3.67 -5.48
N ILE A 199 1.99 -3.29 -6.03
CA ILE A 199 2.13 -3.01 -7.45
C ILE A 199 2.16 -4.32 -8.23
N LYS A 200 1.21 -4.46 -9.16
CA LYS A 200 1.05 -5.61 -10.05
C LYS A 200 0.24 -5.21 -11.30
N SER A 201 0.28 -6.04 -12.33
CA SER A 201 -0.41 -5.76 -13.60
C SER A 201 -1.93 -5.56 -13.46
N SER A 202 -2.58 -6.19 -12.47
CA SER A 202 -4.01 -5.99 -12.23
C SER A 202 -4.34 -4.64 -11.56
N ASN A 203 -3.34 -3.93 -11.00
CA ASN A 203 -3.49 -2.62 -10.37
C ASN A 203 -2.97 -1.47 -11.26
N VAL A 204 -2.61 -1.78 -12.51
CA VAL A 204 -2.37 -0.82 -13.59
C VAL A 204 -3.58 -0.85 -14.51
N LEU A 205 -4.42 0.17 -14.47
CA LEU A 205 -5.63 0.27 -15.28
C LEU A 205 -5.33 1.02 -16.58
N LEU A 206 -5.97 0.59 -17.67
CA LEU A 206 -5.76 1.11 -19.00
C LEU A 206 -7.00 1.87 -19.46
N PHE A 207 -6.77 3.06 -19.99
CA PHE A 207 -7.76 3.96 -20.56
C PHE A 207 -7.47 4.17 -22.03
N ASP A 208 -8.33 4.90 -22.72
CA ASP A 208 -8.14 5.25 -24.12
C ASP A 208 -6.77 5.93 -24.33
N ASP A 209 -6.24 5.86 -25.54
CA ASP A 209 -4.94 6.42 -25.93
C ASP A 209 -3.73 5.85 -25.16
N ASP A 210 -3.83 4.62 -24.68
CA ASP A 210 -2.80 3.92 -23.89
C ASP A 210 -2.44 4.62 -22.57
N VAL A 211 -3.34 5.42 -22.02
CA VAL A 211 -3.14 6.05 -20.71
C VAL A 211 -3.22 4.99 -19.62
N ALA A 212 -2.15 4.87 -18.84
CA ALA A 212 -2.09 3.99 -17.69
C ALA A 212 -2.26 4.76 -16.39
N LYS A 213 -3.11 4.23 -15.49
CA LYS A 213 -3.29 4.80 -14.15
C LYS A 213 -3.13 3.73 -13.07
N ILE A 214 -2.51 4.11 -11.96
CA ILE A 214 -2.34 3.27 -10.79
C ILE A 214 -3.64 3.25 -9.99
N ALA A 215 -4.08 2.05 -9.62
CA ALA A 215 -5.29 1.80 -8.83
C ALA A 215 -5.01 0.91 -7.63
N ASP A 216 -5.98 0.80 -6.73
CA ASP A 216 -5.99 -0.14 -5.61
C ASP A 216 -4.78 0.02 -4.66
N PHE A 217 -4.28 1.25 -4.51
CA PHE A 217 -3.31 1.57 -3.47
C PHE A 217 -3.98 1.34 -2.12
N ASP A 218 -3.45 0.37 -1.37
CA ASP A 218 -4.08 -0.19 -0.18
C ASP A 218 -4.37 0.89 0.85
N LEU A 219 -5.65 1.11 1.07
CA LEU A 219 -6.17 2.07 2.02
C LEU A 219 -6.05 1.57 3.47
N SER A 220 -5.91 0.26 3.67
CA SER A 220 -6.01 -0.40 4.99
C SER A 220 -4.74 -0.30 5.85
N ASN A 221 -3.61 0.21 5.34
CA ASN A 221 -2.32 0.12 6.02
C ASN A 221 -1.59 1.43 6.26
N GLN A 222 -2.32 2.52 6.40
CA GLN A 222 -1.73 3.78 6.83
C GLN A 222 -1.70 3.85 8.37
N ALA A 223 -0.80 3.10 8.99
CA ALA A 223 -0.46 3.39 10.37
C ALA A 223 0.14 4.81 10.43
N PRO A 224 -0.38 5.70 11.26
CA PRO A 224 0.09 7.08 11.36
C PRO A 224 1.52 7.19 11.92
N ASP A 225 2.11 6.09 12.35
CA ASP A 225 3.40 6.08 13.03
C ASP A 225 4.44 5.25 12.26
N MET A 226 5.55 5.90 11.88
CA MET A 226 6.71 5.24 11.28
C MET A 226 7.29 4.14 12.18
N ALA A 227 7.19 4.27 13.51
CA ALA A 227 7.65 3.28 14.46
C ALA A 227 6.79 1.99 14.40
N ALA A 228 5.48 2.10 14.21
CA ALA A 228 4.60 0.94 14.03
C ALA A 228 4.88 0.18 12.72
N ARG A 229 5.45 0.83 11.70
CA ARG A 229 5.83 0.21 10.42
C ARG A 229 7.04 -0.72 10.55
N LEU A 230 7.98 -0.42 11.45
CA LEU A 230 9.19 -1.20 11.69
C LEU A 230 8.90 -2.52 12.44
N HIS A 231 7.76 -2.63 13.11
CA HIS A 231 7.37 -3.81 13.88
C HIS A 231 6.32 -4.70 13.19
N SER A 232 5.90 -4.36 11.97
CA SER A 232 4.99 -5.21 11.21
C SER A 232 5.74 -6.40 10.63
N THR A 233 5.55 -7.57 11.22
CA THR A 233 6.03 -8.86 10.70
C THR A 233 5.17 -9.40 9.55
N ARG A 234 4.19 -8.64 9.08
CA ARG A 234 3.29 -9.07 8.02
C ARG A 234 3.85 -8.72 6.65
N VAL A 235 4.05 -9.74 5.81
CA VAL A 235 4.38 -9.55 4.38
C VAL A 235 3.16 -8.97 3.68
N LEU A 236 3.29 -7.75 3.14
CA LEU A 236 2.24 -7.08 2.39
C LEU A 236 2.53 -7.18 0.89
N GLY A 237 1.47 -7.23 0.08
CA GLY A 237 1.57 -7.32 -1.37
C GLY A 237 1.25 -8.71 -1.92
N THR A 238 1.46 -8.90 -3.21
CA THR A 238 1.14 -10.13 -3.93
C THR A 238 2.41 -10.94 -4.17
N PHE A 239 2.40 -12.21 -3.74
CA PHE A 239 3.51 -13.14 -3.99
C PHE A 239 3.82 -13.21 -5.49
N GLY A 240 5.12 -13.22 -5.83
CA GLY A 240 5.59 -13.21 -7.22
C GLY A 240 5.87 -11.80 -7.78
N TYR A 241 5.41 -10.74 -7.08
CA TYR A 241 5.72 -9.34 -7.41
C TYR A 241 6.67 -8.67 -6.41
N HIS A 242 7.04 -9.38 -5.34
CA HIS A 242 7.99 -8.88 -4.34
C HIS A 242 9.41 -8.87 -4.89
N ALA A 243 10.17 -7.86 -4.52
CA ALA A 243 11.61 -7.86 -4.72
C ALA A 243 12.27 -9.03 -3.96
N PRO A 244 13.25 -9.73 -4.55
CA PRO A 244 13.89 -10.88 -3.90
C PRO A 244 14.47 -10.56 -2.52
N GLU A 245 15.09 -9.40 -2.36
CA GLU A 245 15.65 -8.92 -1.08
C GLU A 245 14.58 -8.73 -0.01
N TYR A 246 13.38 -8.27 -0.38
CA TYR A 246 12.25 -8.13 0.53
C TYR A 246 11.80 -9.48 1.10
N VAL A 247 11.73 -10.50 0.24
CA VAL A 247 11.35 -11.87 0.64
C VAL A 247 12.42 -12.50 1.53
N LEU A 248 13.71 -12.32 1.20
CA LEU A 248 14.83 -12.87 1.95
C LEU A 248 14.89 -12.32 3.38
N VAL A 249 14.69 -11.03 3.58
CA VAL A 249 14.66 -10.41 4.92
C VAL A 249 13.55 -11.03 5.79
N PHE A 250 12.36 -11.26 5.22
CA PHE A 250 11.26 -11.91 5.95
C PHE A 250 11.57 -13.36 6.31
N PHE A 251 12.16 -14.14 5.39
CA PHE A 251 12.58 -15.51 5.68
C PHE A 251 13.61 -15.56 6.81
N GLN A 252 14.56 -14.63 6.83
CA GLN A 252 15.59 -14.57 7.87
C GLN A 252 15.01 -14.20 9.24
N LEU A 253 14.08 -13.24 9.29
CA LEU A 253 13.36 -12.90 10.51
C LEU A 253 12.49 -14.05 11.01
N PHE A 254 11.81 -14.77 10.13
CA PHE A 254 10.99 -15.92 10.45
C PHE A 254 11.84 -17.07 11.04
N ILE A 255 12.99 -17.39 10.42
CA ILE A 255 13.92 -18.43 10.92
C ILE A 255 14.51 -18.03 12.27
N CYS A 256 14.89 -16.76 12.47
CA CYS A 256 15.36 -16.27 13.76
C CYS A 256 14.28 -16.38 14.85
N SER A 257 13.05 -16.02 14.53
CA SER A 257 11.90 -16.14 15.44
C SER A 257 11.64 -17.60 15.84
N MET A 258 11.68 -18.55 14.89
CA MET A 258 11.52 -19.97 15.15
C MET A 258 12.66 -20.56 16.01
N LYS A 259 13.89 -20.09 15.82
CA LYS A 259 15.03 -20.53 16.65
C LYS A 259 14.91 -20.03 18.10
N LEU A 260 14.42 -18.83 18.31
CA LEU A 260 14.16 -18.29 19.66
C LEU A 260 13.04 -19.05 20.38
N TRP A 261 12.03 -19.53 19.68
CA TRP A 261 10.95 -20.35 20.25
C TRP A 261 11.45 -21.71 20.75
N ASN A 262 12.34 -22.37 19.99
CA ASN A 262 12.88 -23.68 20.35
C ASN A 262 13.90 -23.64 21.50
N HIS A 263 14.34 -22.49 21.95
CA HIS A 263 15.23 -22.36 23.12
C HIS A 263 14.48 -21.98 24.40
N SER A 264 13.16 -21.81 24.35
CA SER A 264 12.32 -21.45 25.51
C SER A 264 11.39 -22.56 25.98
N THR A 265 11.55 -23.77 25.45
CA THR A 265 10.95 -25.03 25.92
C THR A 265 12.05 -26.01 26.34
#